data_9a5c0831ae9a883ff6e7694b0689d57f
#
_entry.id   9a5c0831ae9a883ff6e7694b0689d57f
#
_cell.length_a   1.000
_cell.length_b   1.000
_cell.length_c   1.000
_cell.angle_alpha   90.00
_cell.angle_beta   90.00
_cell.angle_gamma   90.00
#
_symmetry.space_group_name_H-M   'P 1'
#
loop_
_entity.id
_entity.type
_entity.pdbx_description
1 polymer ?
#
loop_
_entity_poly.entity_id
_entity_poly.type
_entity_poly.pdbx_seq_one_letter_code
_entity_poly.pdbx_strand_id
1 'polypeptide(L)'
;MPVGDDGKVVYGGNLKVVQNKAGQSIALSRNGEVTLVDDRDREIDRYSIPVGAVMNEPDGTDVKAGTVLCTWDPHNVPIIA
;
A
#
# COMPACT_ATOMS: atom_id res chain seq x y z
N MET A 1 6.43 1.14 6.61
CA MET A 1 5.63 2.36 6.86
C MET A 1 4.40 1.98 7.69
N PRO A 2 4.42 2.20 8.98
CA PRO A 2 3.27 1.88 9.82
C PRO A 2 2.19 2.95 9.75
N VAL A 3 0.94 2.52 9.85
CA VAL A 3 -0.18 3.47 9.93
C VAL A 3 -0.28 4.04 11.34
N GLY A 4 -0.76 5.28 11.43
CA GLY A 4 -0.89 5.97 12.71
C GLY A 4 -2.22 5.74 13.43
N ASP A 5 -3.22 5.21 12.73
CA ASP A 5 -4.58 5.04 13.26
C ASP A 5 -5.20 3.74 12.76
N ASP A 6 -6.23 3.30 13.46
CA ASP A 6 -7.07 2.20 12.98
C ASP A 6 -7.90 2.70 11.80
N GLY A 7 -8.14 1.84 10.83
CA GLY A 7 -8.95 2.20 9.68
C GLY A 7 -8.96 1.13 8.62
N LYS A 8 -9.40 1.53 7.44
CA LYS A 8 -9.49 0.66 6.27
C LYS A 8 -8.57 1.19 5.19
N VAL A 9 -7.79 0.29 4.61
CA VAL A 9 -6.87 0.61 3.52
C VAL A 9 -7.65 0.68 2.22
N VAL A 10 -7.54 1.81 1.51
CA VAL A 10 -8.15 1.98 0.19
C VAL A 10 -7.06 2.38 -0.80
N TYR A 11 -6.86 1.57 -1.82
CA TYR A 11 -5.89 1.89 -2.86
C TYR A 11 -6.42 3.03 -3.72
N GLY A 12 -5.60 4.05 -3.90
CA GLY A 12 -5.93 5.15 -4.80
C GLY A 12 -5.98 4.69 -6.25
N GLY A 13 -6.73 5.44 -7.08
CA GLY A 13 -6.89 5.08 -8.49
C GLY A 13 -5.60 5.06 -9.29
N ASN A 14 -4.55 5.73 -8.79
CA ASN A 14 -3.23 5.74 -9.44
C ASN A 14 -2.35 4.57 -9.01
N LEU A 15 -2.73 3.84 -7.97
CA LEU A 15 -1.92 2.72 -7.50
C LEU A 15 -2.22 1.48 -8.31
N LYS A 16 -1.21 0.98 -9.00
CA LYS A 16 -1.29 -0.26 -9.76
C LYS A 16 -0.34 -1.27 -9.13
N VAL A 17 -0.82 -2.49 -8.96
CA VAL A 17 -0.04 -3.57 -8.39
C VAL A 17 -0.11 -4.80 -9.27
N VAL A 18 0.96 -5.61 -9.22
CA VAL A 18 0.97 -6.93 -9.82
C VAL A 18 1.38 -7.94 -8.77
N GLN A 19 0.96 -9.17 -8.94
CA GLN A 19 1.39 -10.25 -8.07
C GLN A 19 2.62 -10.93 -8.66
N ASN A 20 3.62 -11.17 -7.82
CA ASN A 20 4.80 -11.94 -8.20
C ASN A 20 4.53 -13.44 -8.00
N LYS A 21 5.55 -14.26 -8.26
CA LYS A 21 5.43 -15.72 -8.13
C LYS A 21 5.17 -16.16 -6.69
N ALA A 22 5.55 -15.36 -5.72
CA ALA A 22 5.32 -15.66 -4.31
C ALA A 22 3.94 -15.19 -3.82
N GLY A 23 3.12 -14.61 -4.70
CA GLY A 23 1.80 -14.11 -4.35
C GLY A 23 1.80 -12.74 -3.70
N GLN A 24 2.95 -12.06 -3.68
CA GLN A 24 3.04 -10.72 -3.13
C GLN A 24 2.60 -9.69 -4.15
N SER A 25 1.91 -8.64 -3.67
CA SER A 25 1.51 -7.53 -4.53
C SER A 25 2.61 -6.48 -4.53
N ILE A 26 3.06 -6.10 -5.72
CA ILE A 26 4.15 -5.15 -5.89
C ILE A 26 3.63 -3.92 -6.63
N ALA A 27 3.91 -2.75 -6.07
CA ALA A 27 3.48 -1.50 -6.66
C ALA A 27 4.27 -1.18 -7.92
N LEU A 28 3.57 -0.90 -9.00
CA LEU A 28 4.17 -0.55 -10.29
C LEU A 28 4.12 0.93 -10.60
N SER A 29 3.20 1.66 -9.99
CA SER A 29 3.00 3.07 -10.34
C SER A 29 3.96 3.96 -9.57
N ARG A 30 4.39 5.04 -10.22
CA ARG A 30 5.32 6.01 -9.62
C ARG A 30 4.65 6.89 -8.58
N ASN A 31 3.36 7.15 -8.74
CA ASN A 31 2.61 8.06 -7.88
C ASN A 31 1.46 7.34 -7.20
N GLY A 32 1.68 6.10 -6.79
CA GLY A 32 0.68 5.33 -6.09
C GLY A 32 0.39 5.90 -4.71
N GLU A 33 -0.87 5.91 -4.34
CA GLU A 33 -1.30 6.36 -3.03
C GLU A 33 -2.25 5.36 -2.40
N VAL A 34 -2.17 5.26 -1.08
CA VAL A 34 -3.12 4.51 -0.27
C VAL A 34 -3.76 5.48 0.70
N THR A 35 -5.06 5.44 0.80
CA THR A 35 -5.82 6.25 1.73
C THR A 35 -6.28 5.38 2.89
N LEU A 36 -6.12 5.87 4.10
CA LEU A 36 -6.68 5.26 5.30
C LEU A 36 -8.00 5.96 5.60
N VAL A 37 -9.08 5.20 5.66
CA VAL A 37 -10.43 5.75 5.92
C VAL A 37 -10.99 5.15 7.20
N ASP A 38 -11.92 5.88 7.83
CA ASP A 38 -12.63 5.41 9.02
C ASP A 38 -13.84 4.56 8.63
N ASP A 39 -14.64 4.16 9.62
CA ASP A 39 -15.82 3.34 9.41
C ASP A 39 -16.94 4.07 8.65
N ARG A 40 -16.79 5.37 8.44
CA ARG A 40 -17.72 6.21 7.67
C ARG A 40 -17.15 6.60 6.31
N ASP A 41 -16.09 5.91 5.87
CA ASP A 41 -15.39 6.18 4.61
C ASP A 41 -14.78 7.58 4.52
N ARG A 42 -14.46 8.19 5.67
CA ARG A 42 -13.79 9.49 5.70
C ARG A 42 -12.28 9.29 5.74
N GLU A 43 -11.56 10.06 4.95
CA GLU A 43 -10.11 9.99 4.90
C GLU A 43 -9.52 10.42 6.25
N ILE A 44 -8.76 9.51 6.87
CA ILE A 44 -8.00 9.79 8.10
C ILE A 44 -6.59 10.24 7.72
N ASP A 45 -5.98 9.53 6.76
CA ASP A 45 -4.60 9.79 6.36
C ASP A 45 -4.38 9.28 4.94
N ARG A 46 -3.26 9.69 4.35
CA ARG A 46 -2.89 9.31 2.99
C ARG A 46 -1.40 9.02 2.96
N TYR A 47 -1.04 7.94 2.29
CA TYR A 47 0.35 7.48 2.22
C TYR A 47 0.77 7.34 0.77
N SER A 48 1.96 7.84 0.45
CA SER A 48 2.57 7.64 -0.87
C SER A 48 3.27 6.29 -0.90
N ILE A 49 3.05 5.54 -1.97
CA ILE A 49 3.65 4.23 -2.14
C ILE A 49 4.71 4.30 -3.23
N PRO A 50 5.97 4.02 -2.91
CA PRO A 50 7.03 4.04 -3.91
C PRO A 50 6.91 2.88 -4.89
N VAL A 51 7.40 3.08 -6.11
CA VAL A 51 7.44 2.00 -7.10
C VAL A 51 8.32 0.87 -6.57
N GLY A 52 7.88 -0.37 -6.75
CA GLY A 52 8.60 -1.55 -6.27
C GLY A 52 8.28 -1.95 -4.84
N ALA A 53 7.48 -1.18 -4.12
CA ALA A 53 7.08 -1.53 -2.75
C ALA A 53 6.21 -2.79 -2.75
N VAL A 54 6.43 -3.65 -1.77
CA VAL A 54 5.61 -4.84 -1.56
C VAL A 54 4.47 -4.44 -0.63
N MET A 55 3.23 -4.59 -1.14
CA MET A 55 2.05 -4.24 -0.35
C MET A 55 1.71 -5.40 0.60
N ASN A 56 1.68 -5.11 1.88
CA ASN A 56 1.38 -6.11 2.91
C ASN A 56 -0.11 -6.30 3.14
N GLU A 57 -0.91 -5.28 2.80
CA GLU A 57 -2.36 -5.30 3.03
C GLU A 57 -3.09 -5.10 1.71
N PRO A 58 -4.08 -5.93 1.39
CA PRO A 58 -4.86 -5.75 0.17
C PRO A 58 -5.81 -4.57 0.28
N ASP A 59 -6.30 -4.11 -0.88
CA ASP A 59 -7.31 -3.06 -0.96
C ASP A 59 -8.57 -3.48 -0.19
N GLY A 60 -9.03 -2.58 0.64
CA GLY A 60 -10.26 -2.81 1.42
C GLY A 60 -10.06 -3.54 2.75
N THR A 61 -8.81 -3.75 3.17
CA THR A 61 -8.53 -4.45 4.43
C THR A 61 -8.59 -3.50 5.62
N ASP A 62 -9.22 -3.95 6.71
CA ASP A 62 -9.19 -3.23 7.97
C ASP A 62 -7.84 -3.46 8.65
N VAL A 63 -7.24 -2.38 9.13
CA VAL A 63 -5.94 -2.40 9.80
C VAL A 63 -6.01 -1.64 11.10
N LYS A 64 -5.06 -1.93 11.98
CA LYS A 64 -4.92 -1.21 13.25
C LYS A 64 -3.69 -0.34 13.23
N ALA A 65 -3.66 0.65 14.11
CA ALA A 65 -2.49 1.50 14.28
C ALA A 65 -1.24 0.66 14.48
N GLY A 66 -0.17 1.02 13.79
CA GLY A 66 1.08 0.27 13.81
C GLY A 66 1.20 -0.79 12.72
N THR A 67 0.13 -1.07 11.97
CA THR A 67 0.19 -2.02 10.85
C THR A 67 1.09 -1.47 9.76
N VAL A 68 2.00 -2.30 9.25
CA VAL A 68 2.90 -1.93 8.16
C VAL A 68 2.19 -2.15 6.84
N LEU A 69 1.92 -1.08 6.10
CA LEU A 69 1.19 -1.13 4.82
C LEU A 69 2.02 -1.72 3.70
N CYS A 70 3.28 -1.35 3.64
CA CYS A 70 4.15 -1.81 2.57
C CYS A 70 5.58 -1.89 3.08
N THR A 71 6.36 -2.72 2.40
CA THR A 71 7.79 -2.85 2.65
C THR A 71 8.52 -2.46 1.38
N TRP A 72 9.50 -1.59 1.48
CA TRP A 72 10.29 -1.16 0.34
C TRP A 72 11.75 -1.48 0.61
N ASP A 73 12.35 -2.26 -0.28
CA ASP A 73 13.75 -2.63 -0.20
C ASP A 73 14.46 -2.10 -1.45
N PRO A 74 15.31 -1.06 -1.30
CA PRO A 74 16.00 -0.50 -2.45
C PRO A 74 16.98 -1.47 -3.12
N HIS A 75 17.37 -2.53 -2.42
CA HIS A 75 18.29 -3.54 -2.97
C HIS A 75 17.56 -4.61 -3.78
N ASN A 76 16.26 -4.69 -3.65
CA ASN A 76 15.43 -5.70 -4.33
C ASN A 76 14.35 -5.05 -5.21
N VAL A 77 14.59 -3.84 -5.68
CA VAL A 77 13.66 -3.19 -6.61
C VAL A 77 13.57 -4.04 -7.87
N PRO A 78 12.37 -4.56 -8.21
CA PRO A 78 12.24 -5.36 -9.43
C PRO A 78 12.56 -4.50 -10.64
N ILE A 79 13.42 -5.02 -11.49
CA ILE A 79 13.72 -4.36 -12.76
C ILE A 79 12.56 -4.67 -13.68
N ILE A 80 11.71 -3.69 -13.88
CA ILE A 80 10.60 -3.78 -14.83
C ILE A 80 11.12 -3.29 -16.15
N ALA A 81 11.48 -4.21 -16.98
CA ALA A 81 11.91 -3.88 -18.32
C ALA A 81 10.71 -3.61 -19.22
#